data_5bc714f4799af4c955aea95f5fbbc7b2
#
_entry.id   5bc714f4799af4c955aea95f5fbbc7b2
#
_cell.length_a   1.000
_cell.length_b   1.000
_cell.length_c   1.000
_cell.angle_alpha   90.00
_cell.angle_beta   90.00
_cell.angle_gamma   90.00
#
_symmetry.space_group_name_H-M   'P 1'
#
loop_
_entity.id
_entity.type
_entity.pdbx_description
1 polymer ?
#
loop_
_entity_poly.entity_id
_entity_poly.type
_entity_poly.pdbx_seq_one_letter_code
_entity_poly.pdbx_strand_id
1 'polypeptide(L)'
;TFIPLIQQLAPKLEHIERFIILTDGAHLPETGLRNAVAYEDWLAEADGDFAWASFDEKTAAGLCYTSGTTGDPKGVLYSHRSNILHALACNQVDCLGLGVADRVMPVVPMFHANGWSLPISAPMAGATLVLPGAKLDGASVHEIITEAQVNFSAAVPTVWMMLLQHMEATHTRIDSLKRVVIGGSACPAAITQTYQEKYGVRVIHAWGMTEMSPVGTTYQRKPEIAGLDPAA
;
A
#
# COMPACT_ATOMS: atom_id res chain seq x y z
N THR A 1 -7.62 -6.54 -17.02
CA THR A 1 -6.90 -5.35 -17.49
C THR A 1 -5.62 -5.71 -18.25
N PHE A 2 -4.80 -6.66 -17.75
CA PHE A 2 -3.51 -7.03 -18.37
C PHE A 2 -3.56 -8.25 -19.30
N ILE A 3 -4.70 -8.88 -19.49
CA ILE A 3 -4.83 -10.10 -20.32
C ILE A 3 -4.27 -9.92 -21.72
N PRO A 4 -4.58 -8.84 -22.48
CA PRO A 4 -4.03 -8.67 -23.83
C PRO A 4 -2.49 -8.61 -23.86
N LEU A 5 -1.88 -7.99 -22.85
CA LEU A 5 -0.42 -7.93 -22.71
C LEU A 5 0.16 -9.32 -22.41
N ILE A 6 -0.46 -10.03 -21.47
CA ILE A 6 -0.02 -11.39 -21.09
C ILE A 6 -0.17 -12.36 -22.26
N GLN A 7 -1.23 -12.27 -23.05
CA GLN A 7 -1.41 -13.07 -24.26
C GLN A 7 -0.27 -12.87 -25.28
N GLN A 8 0.23 -11.63 -25.42
CA GLN A 8 1.38 -11.34 -26.29
C GLN A 8 2.68 -11.91 -25.74
N LEU A 9 2.83 -11.97 -24.42
CA LEU A 9 4.01 -12.47 -23.74
C LEU A 9 4.00 -14.00 -23.55
N ALA A 10 2.83 -14.62 -23.46
CA ALA A 10 2.65 -16.02 -23.15
C ALA A 10 3.51 -16.99 -23.99
N PRO A 11 3.73 -16.75 -25.30
CA PRO A 11 4.62 -17.61 -26.10
C PRO A 11 6.08 -17.61 -25.62
N LYS A 12 6.51 -16.55 -24.91
CA LYS A 12 7.86 -16.40 -24.35
C LYS A 12 7.97 -16.88 -22.91
N LEU A 13 6.84 -17.22 -22.29
CA LEU A 13 6.75 -17.63 -20.89
C LEU A 13 6.61 -19.15 -20.78
N GLU A 14 7.60 -19.87 -21.31
CA GLU A 14 7.56 -21.33 -21.44
C GLU A 14 7.43 -22.08 -20.10
N HIS A 15 7.96 -21.51 -19.02
CA HIS A 15 7.95 -22.11 -17.69
C HIS A 15 6.68 -21.77 -16.88
N ILE A 16 5.77 -20.97 -17.43
CA ILE A 16 4.51 -20.67 -16.75
C ILE A 16 3.54 -21.83 -16.99
N GLU A 17 3.15 -22.50 -15.94
CA GLU A 17 2.26 -23.66 -15.99
C GLU A 17 0.78 -23.25 -16.00
N ARG A 18 0.42 -22.16 -15.28
CA ARG A 18 -0.96 -21.72 -15.09
C ARG A 18 -1.04 -20.19 -15.02
N PHE A 19 -2.06 -19.61 -15.63
CA PHE A 19 -2.39 -18.19 -15.50
C PHE A 19 -3.60 -18.05 -14.58
N ILE A 20 -3.40 -17.48 -13.39
CA ILE A 20 -4.44 -17.28 -12.41
C ILE A 20 -4.96 -15.86 -12.54
N ILE A 21 -6.25 -15.73 -12.86
CA ILE A 21 -6.93 -14.46 -13.03
C ILE A 21 -7.68 -14.13 -11.73
N LEU A 22 -7.39 -12.98 -11.14
CA LEU A 22 -7.98 -12.55 -9.86
C LEU A 22 -9.46 -12.20 -10.03
N THR A 23 -10.30 -13.23 -10.10
CA THR A 23 -11.77 -13.16 -10.26
C THR A 23 -12.39 -14.48 -9.82
N ASP A 24 -13.71 -14.56 -9.81
CA ASP A 24 -14.47 -15.81 -9.72
C ASP A 24 -14.73 -16.42 -11.11
N GLY A 25 -15.21 -17.67 -11.15
CA GLY A 25 -15.47 -18.39 -12.40
C GLY A 25 -16.56 -17.73 -13.26
N ALA A 26 -17.56 -17.06 -12.64
CA ALA A 26 -18.65 -16.39 -13.37
C ALA A 26 -18.17 -15.14 -14.13
N HIS A 27 -17.08 -14.52 -13.67
CA HIS A 27 -16.50 -13.31 -14.25
C HIS A 27 -15.16 -13.58 -14.94
N LEU A 28 -14.79 -14.85 -15.14
CA LEU A 28 -13.59 -15.21 -15.88
C LEU A 28 -13.75 -14.76 -17.36
N PRO A 29 -12.93 -13.81 -17.84
CA PRO A 29 -13.03 -13.37 -19.22
C PRO A 29 -12.54 -14.47 -20.20
N GLU A 30 -13.11 -14.51 -21.38
CA GLU A 30 -12.56 -15.33 -22.45
C GLU A 30 -11.12 -14.92 -22.75
N THR A 31 -10.23 -15.90 -22.80
CA THR A 31 -8.81 -15.68 -23.02
C THR A 31 -8.18 -16.83 -23.76
N GLY A 32 -7.22 -16.53 -24.66
CA GLY A 32 -6.37 -17.52 -25.32
C GLY A 32 -5.19 -18.00 -24.49
N LEU A 33 -5.13 -17.66 -23.18
CA LEU A 33 -4.07 -18.12 -22.31
C LEU A 33 -4.27 -19.61 -21.96
N ARG A 34 -3.23 -20.40 -22.13
CA ARG A 34 -3.25 -21.82 -21.75
C ARG A 34 -3.44 -21.96 -20.23
N ASN A 35 -4.25 -22.89 -19.82
CA ASN A 35 -4.48 -23.20 -18.40
C ASN A 35 -4.87 -21.94 -17.57
N ALA A 36 -5.64 -21.00 -18.15
CA ALA A 36 -6.21 -19.89 -17.42
C ALA A 36 -7.29 -20.40 -16.47
N VAL A 37 -7.26 -19.93 -15.22
CA VAL A 37 -8.23 -20.29 -14.17
C VAL A 37 -8.58 -19.06 -13.36
N ALA A 38 -9.83 -18.98 -12.88
CA ALA A 38 -10.22 -17.98 -11.91
C ALA A 38 -9.56 -18.26 -10.55
N TYR A 39 -9.21 -17.21 -9.83
CA TYR A 39 -8.56 -17.33 -8.52
C TYR A 39 -9.43 -18.11 -7.51
N GLU A 40 -10.73 -17.81 -7.46
CA GLU A 40 -11.65 -18.48 -6.53
C GLU A 40 -11.82 -19.97 -6.84
N ASP A 41 -11.84 -20.34 -8.13
CA ASP A 41 -11.91 -21.74 -8.52
C ASP A 41 -10.61 -22.48 -8.19
N TRP A 42 -9.46 -21.81 -8.40
CA TRP A 42 -8.16 -22.36 -8.02
C TRP A 42 -8.00 -22.50 -6.51
N LEU A 43 -8.48 -21.53 -5.74
CA LEU A 43 -8.47 -21.58 -4.28
C LEU A 43 -9.33 -22.73 -3.74
N ALA A 44 -10.46 -23.03 -4.41
CA ALA A 44 -11.33 -24.14 -4.04
C ALA A 44 -10.72 -25.54 -4.26
N GLU A 45 -9.60 -25.64 -5.02
CA GLU A 45 -8.85 -26.89 -5.16
C GLU A 45 -8.07 -27.25 -3.86
N ALA A 46 -7.90 -26.29 -2.92
CA ALA A 46 -7.15 -26.49 -1.67
C ALA A 46 -8.09 -26.81 -0.51
N ASP A 47 -7.67 -27.70 0.38
CA ASP A 47 -8.44 -28.10 1.57
C ASP A 47 -8.15 -27.24 2.80
N GLY A 48 -7.15 -26.37 2.73
CA GLY A 48 -6.73 -25.52 3.86
C GLY A 48 -5.71 -26.19 4.80
N ASP A 49 -5.41 -27.45 4.64
CA ASP A 49 -4.37 -28.15 5.39
C ASP A 49 -2.99 -27.82 4.81
N PHE A 50 -2.24 -26.96 5.51
CA PHE A 50 -0.93 -26.50 5.07
C PHE A 50 0.13 -26.60 6.16
N ALA A 51 1.20 -27.33 5.90
CA ALA A 51 2.36 -27.37 6.76
C ALA A 51 3.34 -26.23 6.42
N TRP A 52 3.45 -25.24 7.31
CA TRP A 52 4.37 -24.14 7.12
C TRP A 52 5.83 -24.62 7.09
N ALA A 53 6.54 -24.31 6.01
CA ALA A 53 7.94 -24.65 5.88
C ALA A 53 8.81 -23.80 6.81
N SER A 54 9.83 -24.43 7.39
CA SER A 54 10.91 -23.73 8.10
C SER A 54 12.09 -23.55 7.14
N PHE A 55 12.59 -22.32 7.02
CA PHE A 55 13.68 -21.97 6.12
C PHE A 55 14.50 -20.81 6.68
N ASP A 56 15.66 -20.53 6.08
CA ASP A 56 16.51 -19.40 6.47
C ASP A 56 15.78 -18.08 6.25
N GLU A 57 15.78 -17.21 7.25
CA GLU A 57 15.16 -15.88 7.21
C GLU A 57 15.70 -14.98 6.08
N LYS A 58 16.89 -15.28 5.56
CA LYS A 58 17.48 -14.59 4.41
C LYS A 58 16.96 -15.06 3.06
N THR A 59 16.10 -16.09 3.05
CA THR A 59 15.42 -16.53 1.82
C THR A 59 14.65 -15.38 1.20
N ALA A 60 14.65 -15.31 -0.13
CA ALA A 60 13.93 -14.31 -0.90
C ALA A 60 12.42 -14.38 -0.62
N ALA A 61 11.82 -13.24 -0.35
CA ALA A 61 10.39 -13.10 -0.02
C ALA A 61 9.62 -12.27 -1.05
N GLY A 62 10.28 -11.36 -1.75
CA GLY A 62 9.62 -10.50 -2.72
C GLY A 62 10.62 -9.79 -3.62
N LEU A 63 10.15 -9.39 -4.80
CA LEU A 63 10.95 -8.68 -5.80
C LEU A 63 10.15 -7.48 -6.32
N CYS A 64 10.72 -6.28 -6.19
CA CYS A 64 10.18 -5.07 -6.80
C CYS A 64 11.19 -4.49 -7.78
N TYR A 65 10.70 -4.02 -8.92
CA TYR A 65 11.55 -3.34 -9.90
C TYR A 65 11.51 -1.83 -9.73
N THR A 66 12.67 -1.20 -9.88
CA THR A 66 12.80 0.26 -10.04
C THR A 66 12.96 0.61 -11.51
N SER A 67 12.51 1.81 -11.91
CA SER A 67 12.68 2.28 -13.30
C SER A 67 14.15 2.50 -13.67
N GLY A 68 15.06 2.55 -12.69
CA GLY A 68 16.46 2.89 -12.88
C GLY A 68 16.64 4.35 -13.35
N THR A 69 17.68 5.00 -12.90
CA THR A 69 18.03 6.36 -13.37
C THR A 69 18.95 6.34 -14.59
N THR A 70 19.55 5.21 -14.92
CA THR A 70 20.66 5.07 -15.89
C THR A 70 20.59 3.80 -16.73
N GLY A 71 19.39 3.34 -17.15
CA GLY A 71 19.30 2.17 -18.01
C GLY A 71 18.12 1.26 -17.72
N ASP A 72 18.31 -0.04 -17.87
CA ASP A 72 17.26 -1.03 -17.69
C ASP A 72 16.73 -1.09 -16.26
N PRO A 73 15.44 -1.46 -16.08
CA PRO A 73 14.86 -1.65 -14.76
C PRO A 73 15.68 -2.61 -13.91
N LYS A 74 15.86 -2.28 -12.62
CA LYS A 74 16.63 -3.09 -11.67
C LYS A 74 15.71 -3.73 -10.66
N GLY A 75 15.88 -5.05 -10.44
CA GLY A 75 15.15 -5.79 -9.43
C GLY A 75 15.77 -5.60 -8.04
N VAL A 76 14.94 -5.24 -7.07
CA VAL A 76 15.29 -5.18 -5.65
C VAL A 76 14.68 -6.40 -4.97
N LEU A 77 15.52 -7.28 -4.48
CA LEU A 77 15.14 -8.52 -3.83
C LEU A 77 15.07 -8.34 -2.31
N TYR A 78 13.88 -8.53 -1.76
CA TYR A 78 13.66 -8.52 -0.30
C TYR A 78 13.75 -9.93 0.27
N SER A 79 14.38 -10.08 1.43
CA SER A 79 14.32 -11.31 2.21
C SER A 79 13.15 -11.28 3.20
N HIS A 80 12.76 -12.43 3.72
CA HIS A 80 11.82 -12.50 4.85
C HIS A 80 12.31 -11.65 6.03
N ARG A 81 13.63 -11.75 6.35
CA ARG A 81 14.25 -10.94 7.38
C ARG A 81 14.08 -9.44 7.16
N SER A 82 14.39 -8.93 5.97
CA SER A 82 14.32 -7.48 5.69
C SER A 82 12.89 -6.96 5.82
N ASN A 83 11.90 -7.70 5.34
CA ASN A 83 10.49 -7.33 5.44
C ASN A 83 10.02 -7.27 6.89
N ILE A 84 10.37 -8.28 7.70
CA ILE A 84 9.96 -8.34 9.12
C ILE A 84 10.64 -7.25 9.95
N LEU A 85 11.96 -7.07 9.80
CA LEU A 85 12.69 -6.02 10.54
C LEU A 85 12.20 -4.62 10.17
N HIS A 86 11.93 -4.38 8.88
CA HIS A 86 11.35 -3.13 8.43
C HIS A 86 9.95 -2.89 9.02
N ALA A 87 9.08 -3.89 9.01
CA ALA A 87 7.74 -3.79 9.60
C ALA A 87 7.78 -3.53 11.11
N LEU A 88 8.69 -4.18 11.85
CA LEU A 88 8.92 -3.91 13.27
C LEU A 88 9.39 -2.46 13.51
N ALA A 89 10.33 -1.97 12.69
CA ALA A 89 10.81 -0.60 12.78
C ALA A 89 9.70 0.42 12.43
N CYS A 90 8.90 0.14 11.41
CA CYS A 90 7.78 1.00 11.03
C CYS A 90 6.69 1.06 12.09
N ASN A 91 6.45 -0.02 12.83
CA ASN A 91 5.43 -0.04 13.89
C ASN A 91 5.84 0.69 15.18
N GLN A 92 7.08 1.24 15.25
CA GLN A 92 7.46 2.09 16.38
C GLN A 92 6.54 3.31 16.48
N VAL A 93 6.31 3.79 17.71
CA VAL A 93 5.34 4.85 18.05
C VAL A 93 5.59 6.16 17.28
N ASP A 94 6.84 6.49 17.02
CA ASP A 94 7.24 7.71 16.30
C ASP A 94 7.41 7.50 14.78
N CYS A 95 7.03 6.33 14.27
CA CYS A 95 6.95 6.05 12.84
C CYS A 95 5.47 5.93 12.42
N LEU A 96 4.98 4.74 12.13
CA LEU A 96 3.56 4.54 11.81
C LEU A 96 2.70 4.35 13.07
N GLY A 97 3.26 3.75 14.11
CA GLY A 97 2.62 3.54 15.41
C GLY A 97 1.31 2.75 15.30
N LEU A 98 1.29 1.70 14.47
CA LEU A 98 0.09 0.89 14.26
C LEU A 98 -0.21 0.01 15.46
N GLY A 99 -1.49 -0.20 15.72
CA GLY A 99 -1.97 -1.06 16.79
C GLY A 99 -3.26 -1.77 16.43
N VAL A 100 -3.70 -2.65 17.32
CA VAL A 100 -4.88 -3.53 17.14
C VAL A 100 -6.20 -2.78 16.87
N ALA A 101 -6.31 -1.52 17.30
CA ALA A 101 -7.48 -0.69 17.06
C ALA A 101 -7.47 0.03 15.69
N ASP A 102 -6.38 -0.10 14.93
CA ASP A 102 -6.29 0.58 13.66
C ASP A 102 -6.99 -0.17 12.52
N ARG A 103 -7.60 0.61 11.64
CA ARG A 103 -8.17 0.20 10.37
C ARG A 103 -7.38 0.89 9.28
N VAL A 104 -6.46 0.15 8.68
CA VAL A 104 -5.40 0.65 7.80
C VAL A 104 -5.78 0.47 6.35
N MET A 105 -5.82 1.56 5.58
CA MET A 105 -6.09 1.51 4.14
C MET A 105 -4.86 1.95 3.34
N PRO A 106 -4.09 1.01 2.77
CA PRO A 106 -3.01 1.34 1.85
C PRO A 106 -3.59 1.71 0.48
N VAL A 107 -3.56 3.00 0.12
CA VAL A 107 -3.89 3.48 -1.23
C VAL A 107 -2.66 3.41 -2.14
N VAL A 108 -1.58 2.85 -1.64
CA VAL A 108 -0.33 2.61 -2.38
C VAL A 108 -0.38 1.25 -3.06
N PRO A 109 0.07 1.14 -4.33
CA PRO A 109 0.03 -0.13 -5.05
C PRO A 109 0.88 -1.21 -4.39
N MET A 110 0.36 -2.44 -4.31
CA MET A 110 1.08 -3.58 -3.74
C MET A 110 2.34 -3.94 -4.53
N PHE A 111 2.36 -3.66 -5.84
CA PHE A 111 3.52 -3.89 -6.70
C PHE A 111 4.63 -2.82 -6.56
N HIS A 112 4.36 -1.70 -5.86
CA HIS A 112 5.34 -0.64 -5.62
C HIS A 112 5.84 -0.70 -4.18
N ALA A 113 7.08 -1.13 -4.01
CA ALA A 113 7.73 -1.33 -2.71
C ALA A 113 6.83 -2.06 -1.70
N ASN A 114 6.12 -3.11 -2.18
CA ASN A 114 5.22 -3.97 -1.40
C ASN A 114 4.13 -3.18 -0.61
N GLY A 115 3.53 -2.17 -1.24
CA GLY A 115 2.50 -1.35 -0.57
C GLY A 115 3.04 -0.59 0.63
N TRP A 116 4.28 -0.15 0.57
CA TRP A 116 5.01 0.54 1.64
C TRP A 116 5.07 -0.27 2.94
N SER A 117 5.19 -1.59 2.82
CA SER A 117 5.21 -2.54 3.95
C SER A 117 3.91 -2.61 4.77
N LEU A 118 2.88 -1.84 4.45
CA LEU A 118 1.61 -1.85 5.20
C LEU A 118 0.92 -3.21 5.22
N PRO A 119 0.96 -4.03 4.12
CA PRO A 119 0.42 -5.39 4.15
C PRO A 119 1.10 -6.33 5.14
N ILE A 120 2.31 -5.98 5.60
CA ILE A 120 3.06 -6.75 6.62
C ILE A 120 2.94 -6.07 7.99
N SER A 121 3.13 -4.74 8.02
CA SER A 121 3.13 -3.96 9.27
C SER A 121 1.77 -3.96 9.97
N ALA A 122 0.67 -3.85 9.22
CA ALA A 122 -0.66 -3.80 9.80
C ALA A 122 -1.09 -5.14 10.42
N PRO A 123 -0.99 -6.30 9.75
CA PRO A 123 -1.27 -7.59 10.38
C PRO A 123 -0.33 -7.90 11.55
N MET A 124 0.95 -7.53 11.46
CA MET A 124 1.92 -7.70 12.56
C MET A 124 1.49 -6.94 13.83
N ALA A 125 0.86 -5.77 13.68
CA ALA A 125 0.31 -4.99 14.78
C ALA A 125 -1.09 -5.44 15.23
N GLY A 126 -1.68 -6.43 14.56
CA GLY A 126 -3.07 -6.85 14.78
C GLY A 126 -4.12 -5.88 14.21
N ALA A 127 -3.70 -4.92 13.38
CA ALA A 127 -4.59 -3.97 12.74
C ALA A 127 -5.41 -4.60 11.60
N THR A 128 -6.58 -4.05 11.32
CA THR A 128 -7.41 -4.45 10.19
C THR A 128 -6.90 -3.81 8.91
N LEU A 129 -6.66 -4.60 7.85
CA LEU A 129 -6.42 -4.09 6.51
C LEU A 129 -7.73 -3.86 5.76
N VAL A 130 -7.87 -2.67 5.16
CA VAL A 130 -8.96 -2.28 4.27
C VAL A 130 -8.37 -2.06 2.88
N LEU A 131 -8.74 -2.88 1.91
CA LEU A 131 -8.20 -2.82 0.55
C LEU A 131 -9.13 -1.98 -0.34
N PRO A 132 -8.65 -0.86 -0.91
CA PRO A 132 -9.52 0.12 -1.57
C PRO A 132 -10.04 -0.31 -2.96
N GLY A 133 -9.54 -1.43 -3.51
CA GLY A 133 -9.90 -1.84 -4.87
C GLY A 133 -9.28 -0.93 -5.94
N ALA A 134 -9.95 -0.84 -7.11
CA ALA A 134 -9.39 -0.20 -8.30
C ALA A 134 -9.73 1.30 -8.44
N LYS A 135 -10.78 1.78 -7.75
CA LYS A 135 -11.22 3.17 -7.84
C LYS A 135 -10.60 4.01 -6.73
N LEU A 136 -9.72 4.92 -7.11
CA LEU A 136 -8.91 5.72 -6.17
C LEU A 136 -9.11 7.23 -6.37
N ASP A 137 -10.23 7.64 -6.98
CA ASP A 137 -10.65 9.03 -7.02
C ASP A 137 -11.13 9.52 -5.64
N GLY A 138 -11.26 10.85 -5.49
CA GLY A 138 -11.60 11.45 -4.20
C GLY A 138 -12.93 10.96 -3.61
N ALA A 139 -13.94 10.73 -4.45
CA ALA A 139 -15.26 10.23 -4.00
C ALA A 139 -15.17 8.78 -3.50
N SER A 140 -14.56 7.90 -4.29
CA SER A 140 -14.40 6.48 -3.93
C SER A 140 -13.54 6.30 -2.67
N VAL A 141 -12.46 7.07 -2.54
CA VAL A 141 -11.60 7.05 -1.34
C VAL A 141 -12.38 7.55 -0.11
N HIS A 142 -13.17 8.63 -0.26
CA HIS A 142 -14.03 9.15 0.80
C HIS A 142 -15.05 8.12 1.28
N GLU A 143 -15.75 7.48 0.34
CA GLU A 143 -16.76 6.45 0.60
C GLU A 143 -16.16 5.29 1.41
N ILE A 144 -15.07 4.69 0.92
CA ILE A 144 -14.42 3.56 1.58
C ILE A 144 -13.92 3.92 2.98
N ILE A 145 -13.28 5.10 3.14
CA ILE A 145 -12.81 5.54 4.47
C ILE A 145 -13.98 5.66 5.43
N THR A 146 -15.11 6.22 4.97
CA THR A 146 -16.29 6.42 5.80
C THR A 146 -16.97 5.11 6.15
N GLU A 147 -17.24 4.25 5.17
CA GLU A 147 -17.94 2.98 5.38
C GLU A 147 -17.12 1.99 6.21
N ALA A 148 -15.85 1.84 5.87
CA ALA A 148 -14.95 0.96 6.59
C ALA A 148 -14.38 1.56 7.88
N GLN A 149 -14.74 2.81 8.23
CA GLN A 149 -14.25 3.52 9.43
C GLN A 149 -12.72 3.50 9.52
N VAL A 150 -12.04 3.78 8.38
CA VAL A 150 -10.59 3.83 8.30
C VAL A 150 -10.06 4.98 9.16
N ASN A 151 -9.07 4.68 10.01
CA ASN A 151 -8.43 5.70 10.86
C ASN A 151 -6.97 5.96 10.51
N PHE A 152 -6.37 5.11 9.68
CA PHE A 152 -5.01 5.24 9.18
C PHE A 152 -4.96 4.93 7.68
N SER A 153 -4.36 5.81 6.89
CA SER A 153 -4.18 5.55 5.46
C SER A 153 -2.86 6.10 4.93
N ALA A 154 -2.37 5.56 3.82
CA ALA A 154 -1.13 5.96 3.19
C ALA A 154 -1.29 6.10 1.68
N ALA A 155 -0.84 7.23 1.14
CA ALA A 155 -0.90 7.53 -0.28
C ALA A 155 0.13 8.60 -0.70
N VAL A 156 0.23 8.78 -2.01
CA VAL A 156 0.96 9.91 -2.63
C VAL A 156 0.15 11.21 -2.53
N PRO A 157 0.80 12.39 -2.61
CA PRO A 157 0.12 13.69 -2.43
C PRO A 157 -1.10 13.91 -3.33
N THR A 158 -1.09 13.38 -4.56
CA THR A 158 -2.20 13.54 -5.51
C THR A 158 -3.51 12.91 -5.01
N VAL A 159 -3.45 11.77 -4.35
CA VAL A 159 -4.63 11.11 -3.76
C VAL A 159 -5.21 11.98 -2.64
N TRP A 160 -4.35 12.49 -1.77
CA TRP A 160 -4.77 13.37 -0.66
C TRP A 160 -5.36 14.67 -1.16
N MET A 161 -4.84 15.23 -2.24
CA MET A 161 -5.40 16.42 -2.88
C MET A 161 -6.79 16.14 -3.48
N MET A 162 -6.98 15.02 -4.17
CA MET A 162 -8.30 14.65 -4.72
C MET A 162 -9.33 14.44 -3.62
N LEU A 163 -8.93 13.82 -2.49
CA LEU A 163 -9.82 13.65 -1.34
C LEU A 163 -10.20 15.00 -0.71
N LEU A 164 -9.25 15.92 -0.53
CA LEU A 164 -9.55 17.28 -0.03
C LEU A 164 -10.50 18.01 -0.96
N GLN A 165 -10.26 18.00 -2.27
CA GLN A 165 -11.13 18.63 -3.27
C GLN A 165 -12.56 18.06 -3.21
N HIS A 166 -12.69 16.74 -3.07
CA HIS A 166 -14.00 16.11 -2.93
C HIS A 166 -14.71 16.56 -1.65
N MET A 167 -14.03 16.52 -0.49
CA MET A 167 -14.61 16.95 0.78
C MET A 167 -15.02 18.43 0.78
N GLU A 168 -14.24 19.27 0.12
CA GLU A 168 -14.57 20.71 -0.02
C GLU A 168 -15.78 20.93 -0.94
N ALA A 169 -15.82 20.25 -2.09
CA ALA A 169 -16.92 20.38 -3.05
C ALA A 169 -18.26 19.84 -2.50
N THR A 170 -18.22 18.82 -1.67
CA THR A 170 -19.40 18.17 -1.09
C THR A 170 -19.75 18.65 0.31
N HIS A 171 -18.94 19.52 0.89
CA HIS A 171 -19.04 19.99 2.29
C HIS A 171 -19.08 18.83 3.30
N THR A 172 -18.36 17.74 3.01
CA THR A 172 -18.28 16.57 3.87
C THR A 172 -17.01 16.53 4.70
N ARG A 173 -17.00 15.65 5.71
CA ARG A 173 -15.84 15.39 6.59
C ARG A 173 -15.68 13.87 6.75
N ILE A 174 -14.49 13.48 7.18
CA ILE A 174 -14.19 12.10 7.56
C ILE A 174 -13.73 12.11 9.02
N ASP A 175 -14.62 11.78 9.94
CA ASP A 175 -14.34 11.83 11.37
C ASP A 175 -13.54 10.61 11.86
N SER A 176 -13.60 9.49 11.13
CA SER A 176 -12.82 8.28 11.45
C SER A 176 -11.33 8.45 11.19
N LEU A 177 -10.93 9.20 10.15
CA LEU A 177 -9.54 9.35 9.73
C LEU A 177 -8.74 10.16 10.76
N LYS A 178 -7.71 9.55 11.34
CA LYS A 178 -6.87 10.19 12.38
C LYS A 178 -5.44 10.46 11.91
N ARG A 179 -4.92 9.60 11.04
CA ARG A 179 -3.54 9.66 10.57
C ARG A 179 -3.44 9.36 9.09
N VAL A 180 -2.62 10.13 8.38
CA VAL A 180 -2.27 9.87 6.99
C VAL A 180 -0.77 9.89 6.81
N VAL A 181 -0.26 8.94 6.04
CA VAL A 181 1.12 8.96 5.55
C VAL A 181 1.14 9.54 4.15
N ILE A 182 2.02 10.49 3.94
CA ILE A 182 2.24 11.14 2.64
C ILE A 182 3.70 10.93 2.25
N GLY A 183 3.93 10.33 1.09
CA GLY A 183 5.27 10.04 0.61
C GLY A 183 5.29 9.81 -0.91
N GLY A 184 6.43 9.33 -1.42
CA GLY A 184 6.64 9.05 -2.84
C GLY A 184 6.97 10.28 -3.69
N SER A 185 6.62 11.47 -3.24
CA SER A 185 7.02 12.76 -3.82
C SER A 185 6.93 13.85 -2.76
N ALA A 186 7.44 15.06 -3.08
CA ALA A 186 7.32 16.21 -2.19
C ALA A 186 5.84 16.53 -1.91
N CYS A 187 5.51 16.70 -0.63
CA CYS A 187 4.17 17.09 -0.19
C CYS A 187 4.08 18.62 -0.10
N PRO A 188 3.13 19.27 -0.83
CA PRO A 188 2.87 20.68 -0.63
C PRO A 188 2.45 20.98 0.81
N ALA A 189 3.05 22.01 1.42
CA ALA A 189 2.75 22.40 2.80
C ALA A 189 1.25 22.65 3.04
N ALA A 190 0.56 23.23 2.04
CA ALA A 190 -0.87 23.49 2.10
C ALA A 190 -1.72 22.23 2.34
N ILE A 191 -1.34 21.08 1.76
CA ILE A 191 -2.04 19.80 1.99
C ILE A 191 -1.88 19.39 3.46
N THR A 192 -0.65 19.40 3.96
CA THR A 192 -0.37 19.07 5.36
C THR A 192 -1.13 19.95 6.32
N GLN A 193 -1.07 21.27 6.07
CA GLN A 193 -1.73 22.27 6.90
C GLN A 193 -3.25 22.11 6.91
N THR A 194 -3.87 21.89 5.74
CA THR A 194 -5.32 21.66 5.63
C THR A 194 -5.76 20.43 6.40
N TYR A 195 -5.06 19.30 6.27
CA TYR A 195 -5.40 18.09 7.04
C TYR A 195 -5.30 18.32 8.54
N GLN A 196 -4.24 18.98 9.00
CA GLN A 196 -3.99 19.19 10.43
C GLN A 196 -4.94 20.23 11.04
N GLU A 197 -5.07 21.41 10.42
CA GLU A 197 -5.79 22.54 11.00
C GLU A 197 -7.31 22.43 10.78
N LYS A 198 -7.75 22.05 9.58
CA LYS A 198 -9.18 22.00 9.22
C LYS A 198 -9.84 20.68 9.63
N TYR A 199 -9.12 19.57 9.48
CA TYR A 199 -9.70 18.24 9.69
C TYR A 199 -9.18 17.51 10.94
N GLY A 200 -8.15 18.01 11.61
CA GLY A 200 -7.58 17.40 12.82
C GLY A 200 -6.86 16.07 12.55
N VAL A 201 -6.45 15.84 11.30
CA VAL A 201 -5.77 14.61 10.86
C VAL A 201 -4.26 14.80 10.96
N ARG A 202 -3.59 13.94 11.71
CA ARG A 202 -2.12 13.97 11.81
C ARG A 202 -1.50 13.52 10.49
N VAL A 203 -0.63 14.35 9.93
CA VAL A 203 0.13 14.02 8.72
C VAL A 203 1.53 13.52 9.11
N ILE A 204 1.87 12.35 8.61
CA ILE A 204 3.20 11.73 8.70
C ILE A 204 3.83 11.85 7.32
N HIS A 205 4.77 12.78 7.16
CA HIS A 205 5.52 12.87 5.91
C HIS A 205 6.65 11.84 5.92
N ALA A 206 6.67 10.96 4.94
CA ALA A 206 7.62 9.87 4.84
C ALA A 206 8.47 9.98 3.57
N TRP A 207 9.73 9.63 3.70
CA TRP A 207 10.65 9.44 2.58
C TRP A 207 11.19 8.02 2.59
N GLY A 208 11.37 7.45 1.41
CA GLY A 208 11.91 6.12 1.26
C GLY A 208 12.32 5.80 -0.17
N MET A 209 12.85 4.60 -0.34
CA MET A 209 13.28 4.04 -1.63
C MET A 209 12.91 2.56 -1.66
N THR A 210 12.78 2.01 -2.87
CA THR A 210 12.54 0.57 -3.03
C THR A 210 13.59 -0.26 -2.31
N GLU A 211 14.86 0.15 -2.36
CA GLU A 211 16.01 -0.52 -1.73
C GLU A 211 15.99 -0.45 -0.18
N MET A 212 15.10 0.34 0.42
CA MET A 212 14.99 0.52 1.87
C MET A 212 13.78 -0.21 2.49
N SER A 213 13.00 -0.95 1.71
CA SER A 213 11.86 -1.81 2.11
C SER A 213 10.51 -1.13 2.50
N PRO A 214 10.11 0.08 2.15
CA PRO A 214 10.83 1.19 1.54
C PRO A 214 11.14 2.36 2.47
N VAL A 215 10.51 2.46 3.68
CA VAL A 215 10.55 3.66 4.52
C VAL A 215 11.93 3.87 5.11
N GLY A 216 12.55 5.01 4.75
CA GLY A 216 13.85 5.43 5.27
C GLY A 216 13.72 6.41 6.44
N THR A 217 12.80 7.37 6.32
CA THR A 217 12.56 8.36 7.37
C THR A 217 11.09 8.73 7.45
N THR A 218 10.64 9.12 8.64
CA THR A 218 9.34 9.75 8.88
C THR A 218 9.54 11.04 9.66
N TYR A 219 8.79 12.07 9.28
CA TYR A 219 8.82 13.32 10.02
C TYR A 219 7.96 13.23 11.29
N GLN A 220 8.59 13.55 12.42
CA GLN A 220 7.92 13.79 13.69
C GLN A 220 8.42 15.12 14.25
N ARG A 221 7.50 16.00 14.60
CA ARG A 221 7.84 17.30 15.18
C ARG A 221 8.31 17.12 16.63
N LYS A 222 9.57 17.46 16.88
CA LYS A 222 10.14 17.37 18.24
C LYS A 222 9.52 18.45 19.14
N PRO A 223 9.34 18.17 20.44
CA PRO A 223 8.78 19.13 21.40
C PRO A 223 9.51 20.48 21.40
N GLU A 224 10.84 20.46 21.24
CA GLU A 224 11.68 21.66 21.26
C GLU A 224 11.39 22.64 20.13
N ILE A 225 10.86 22.14 19.02
CA ILE A 225 10.49 22.96 17.84
C ILE A 225 8.98 23.12 17.67
N ALA A 226 8.18 22.61 18.62
CA ALA A 226 6.72 22.64 18.49
C ALA A 226 6.13 24.03 18.40
N GLY A 227 6.80 25.05 18.97
CA GLY A 227 6.40 26.44 18.94
C GLY A 227 6.96 27.28 17.78
N LEU A 228 7.82 26.70 16.93
CA LEU A 228 8.39 27.42 15.80
C LEU A 228 7.39 27.49 14.63
N ASP A 229 7.49 28.57 13.85
CA ASP A 229 6.76 28.69 12.59
C ASP A 229 7.14 27.52 11.66
N PRO A 230 6.17 26.81 11.06
CA PRO A 230 6.45 25.77 10.07
C PRO A 230 7.28 26.25 8.86
N ALA A 231 7.32 27.54 8.59
CA ALA A 231 8.10 28.16 7.52
C ALA A 231 9.51 28.59 7.95
N ALA A 232 9.84 28.50 9.24
CA ALA A 232 11.18 28.79 9.78
C ALA A 232 12.03 27.52 9.84
#